data_356a9996553986d51b68356473c2439a
#
_entry.id   356a9996553986d51b68356473c2439a
#
_cell.length_a   1.000
_cell.length_b   1.000
_cell.length_c   1.000
_cell.angle_alpha   90.00
_cell.angle_beta   90.00
_cell.angle_gamma   90.00
#
_symmetry.space_group_name_H-M   'P 1'
#
loop_
_entity.id
_entity.type
_entity.pdbx_description
1 polymer ?
#
loop_
_entity_poly.entity_id
_entity_poly.type
_entity_poly.pdbx_seq_one_letter_code
_entity_poly.pdbx_strand_id
1 'polypeptide(L)'
;YFMREGGVNTLEAQVLVPLQEHTEMDFNIVAAGERLNTIEAYNKMSLLSYNREMDYYVVTRALACFERTLISGDSPYDQYHFQNKNSALSEMEIRGMNLFFSNRTNCGNCHGDFNFTNYAFENNGLYAVYEDQGRFILTSEETDREKFKVPSLRNVGLTAPYMHDGSMSNLEAVIEHYNIGGHVNLNKSPLITPLNLNGNEKEDLIAFLHTLTDTKFINNKLLKP
;
A
#
# COMPACT_ATOMS: atom_id res chain seq x y z
N TYR A 1 3.93 -11.20 -1.14
CA TYR A 1 3.50 -10.96 -2.52
C TYR A 1 3.45 -9.44 -2.80
N PHE A 2 3.96 -9.05 -3.97
CA PHE A 2 3.93 -7.68 -4.49
C PHE A 2 2.97 -7.60 -5.68
N MET A 3 2.68 -6.37 -6.15
CA MET A 3 1.62 -6.05 -7.12
C MET A 3 0.21 -6.25 -6.54
N ARG A 4 -0.79 -5.67 -7.20
CA ARG A 4 -2.19 -5.70 -6.72
C ARG A 4 -2.79 -7.11 -6.69
N GLU A 5 -2.39 -7.95 -7.64
CA GLU A 5 -2.83 -9.34 -7.79
C GLU A 5 -1.91 -10.34 -7.08
N GLY A 6 -0.70 -9.88 -6.65
CA GLY A 6 0.27 -10.73 -5.97
C GLY A 6 1.17 -11.53 -6.90
N GLY A 7 1.42 -11.05 -8.12
CA GLY A 7 2.19 -11.76 -9.15
C GLY A 7 3.68 -11.93 -8.86
N VAL A 8 4.21 -11.26 -7.86
CA VAL A 8 5.64 -11.25 -7.55
C VAL A 8 5.88 -11.57 -6.07
N ASN A 9 6.86 -12.43 -5.78
CA ASN A 9 7.10 -12.95 -4.44
C ASN A 9 8.19 -12.21 -3.65
N THR A 10 9.10 -11.52 -4.34
CA THR A 10 10.22 -10.82 -3.69
C THR A 10 10.32 -9.39 -4.21
N LEU A 11 10.89 -8.50 -3.40
CA LEU A 11 11.08 -7.11 -3.79
C LEU A 11 12.11 -6.99 -4.91
N GLU A 12 13.13 -7.84 -4.93
CA GLU A 12 14.12 -7.92 -6.00
C GLU A 12 13.51 -8.29 -7.36
N ALA A 13 12.49 -9.14 -7.36
CA ALA A 13 11.75 -9.48 -8.57
C ALA A 13 10.73 -8.39 -8.95
N GLN A 14 10.18 -7.69 -7.96
CA GLN A 14 9.26 -6.57 -8.21
C GLN A 14 9.92 -5.44 -8.99
N VAL A 15 11.19 -5.13 -8.70
CA VAL A 15 11.98 -4.13 -9.44
C VAL A 15 11.98 -4.36 -10.95
N LEU A 16 11.92 -5.62 -11.38
CA LEU A 16 11.96 -5.97 -12.81
C LEU A 16 10.68 -5.56 -13.55
N VAL A 17 9.54 -5.50 -12.85
CA VAL A 17 8.25 -5.23 -13.49
C VAL A 17 8.20 -3.82 -14.07
N PRO A 18 8.31 -2.73 -13.29
CA PRO A 18 8.23 -1.38 -13.83
C PRO A 18 9.42 -1.05 -14.75
N LEU A 19 10.59 -1.68 -14.52
CA LEU A 19 11.78 -1.42 -15.32
C LEU A 19 11.62 -1.96 -16.74
N GLN A 20 11.05 -3.14 -16.92
CA GLN A 20 10.99 -3.83 -18.21
C GLN A 20 9.63 -3.69 -18.92
N GLU A 21 8.59 -3.27 -18.22
CA GLU A 21 7.27 -3.08 -18.81
C GLU A 21 7.30 -1.97 -19.86
N HIS A 22 6.85 -2.30 -21.08
CA HIS A 22 6.93 -1.41 -22.25
C HIS A 22 6.07 -0.14 -22.11
N THR A 23 5.04 -0.18 -21.26
CA THR A 23 4.18 0.98 -20.96
C THR A 23 4.72 1.85 -19.83
N GLU A 24 5.80 1.40 -19.15
CA GLU A 24 6.46 2.13 -18.07
C GLU A 24 7.86 2.57 -18.47
N MET A 25 8.94 1.91 -18.01
CA MET A 25 10.30 2.34 -18.30
C MET A 25 10.88 1.74 -19.59
N ASP A 26 10.34 0.62 -20.07
CA ASP A 26 10.75 -0.09 -21.30
C ASP A 26 12.28 -0.27 -21.40
N PHE A 27 12.93 -0.65 -20.31
CA PHE A 27 14.38 -0.76 -20.28
C PHE A 27 14.86 -2.13 -19.78
N ASN A 28 15.71 -2.77 -20.57
CA ASN A 28 16.24 -4.09 -20.24
C ASN A 28 17.17 -4.05 -19.02
N ILE A 29 16.93 -4.90 -18.03
CA ILE A 29 17.71 -4.94 -16.78
C ILE A 29 19.19 -5.31 -16.98
N VAL A 30 19.50 -6.15 -17.97
CA VAL A 30 20.90 -6.51 -18.29
C VAL A 30 21.61 -5.28 -18.84
N ALA A 31 20.99 -4.59 -19.79
CA ALA A 31 21.52 -3.33 -20.35
C ALA A 31 21.67 -2.24 -19.28
N ALA A 32 20.77 -2.21 -18.30
CA ALA A 32 20.89 -1.30 -17.15
C ALA A 32 22.17 -1.60 -16.33
N GLY A 33 22.41 -2.87 -16.03
CA GLY A 33 23.64 -3.30 -15.34
C GLY A 33 24.91 -2.97 -16.12
N GLU A 34 24.93 -3.29 -17.41
CA GLU A 34 26.07 -2.98 -18.30
C GLU A 34 26.33 -1.46 -18.36
N ARG A 35 25.28 -0.65 -18.54
CA ARG A 35 25.40 0.81 -18.56
C ARG A 35 25.96 1.35 -17.24
N LEU A 36 25.49 0.88 -16.11
CA LEU A 36 25.96 1.32 -14.79
C LEU A 36 27.41 0.85 -14.54
N ASN A 37 27.80 -0.31 -15.05
CA ASN A 37 29.17 -0.83 -14.93
C ASN A 37 30.20 0.08 -15.61
N THR A 38 29.82 0.84 -16.64
CA THR A 38 30.72 1.82 -17.29
C THR A 38 30.99 3.06 -16.45
N ILE A 39 30.20 3.27 -15.37
CA ILE A 39 30.34 4.43 -14.47
C ILE A 39 31.17 4.01 -13.25
N GLU A 40 32.40 4.50 -13.18
CA GLU A 40 33.38 4.12 -12.15
C GLU A 40 32.82 4.15 -10.72
N ALA A 41 32.03 5.18 -10.38
CA ALA A 41 31.44 5.33 -9.05
C ALA A 41 30.51 4.17 -8.70
N TYR A 42 29.64 3.76 -9.62
CA TYR A 42 28.72 2.64 -9.40
C TYR A 42 29.46 1.31 -9.35
N ASN A 43 30.44 1.08 -10.22
CA ASN A 43 31.21 -0.16 -10.20
C ASN A 43 32.02 -0.29 -8.90
N LYS A 44 32.65 0.80 -8.44
CA LYS A 44 33.35 0.82 -7.15
C LYS A 44 32.41 0.51 -5.96
N MET A 45 31.22 1.11 -5.92
CA MET A 45 30.21 0.79 -4.89
C MET A 45 29.77 -0.67 -4.96
N SER A 46 29.60 -1.23 -6.16
CA SER A 46 29.23 -2.62 -6.36
C SER A 46 30.29 -3.56 -5.80
N LEU A 47 31.56 -3.34 -6.14
CA LEU A 47 32.67 -4.15 -5.62
C LEU A 47 32.77 -4.07 -4.10
N LEU A 48 32.58 -2.90 -3.50
CA LEU A 48 32.62 -2.72 -2.05
C LEU A 48 31.45 -3.38 -1.30
N SER A 49 30.25 -3.32 -1.86
CA SER A 49 29.03 -3.75 -1.19
C SER A 49 28.64 -5.21 -1.49
N TYR A 50 28.95 -5.68 -2.69
CA TYR A 50 28.52 -6.99 -3.19
C TYR A 50 29.69 -7.92 -3.58
N ASN A 51 30.92 -7.44 -3.52
CA ASN A 51 32.15 -8.15 -3.95
C ASN A 51 32.05 -8.66 -5.39
N ARG A 52 31.44 -7.88 -6.29
CA ARG A 52 31.28 -8.17 -7.71
C ARG A 52 31.08 -6.91 -8.53
N GLU A 53 31.36 -6.98 -9.84
CA GLU A 53 31.08 -5.90 -10.77
C GLU A 53 29.58 -5.60 -10.86
N MET A 54 29.24 -4.38 -11.29
CA MET A 54 27.87 -3.95 -11.47
C MET A 54 27.18 -4.75 -12.57
N ASP A 55 26.10 -5.42 -12.22
CA ASP A 55 25.25 -6.21 -13.12
C ASP A 55 23.78 -6.16 -12.69
N TYR A 56 22.91 -6.86 -13.40
CA TYR A 56 21.47 -6.93 -13.09
C TYR A 56 21.20 -7.43 -11.66
N TYR A 57 22.02 -8.33 -11.14
CA TYR A 57 21.90 -8.86 -9.79
C TYR A 57 22.11 -7.75 -8.76
N VAL A 58 23.13 -6.92 -8.93
CA VAL A 58 23.42 -5.82 -8.02
C VAL A 58 22.33 -4.75 -8.13
N VAL A 59 21.90 -4.39 -9.34
CA VAL A 59 20.85 -3.37 -9.55
C VAL A 59 19.58 -3.75 -8.81
N THR A 60 19.07 -4.97 -9.01
CA THR A 60 17.82 -5.39 -8.35
C THR A 60 17.91 -5.40 -6.85
N ARG A 61 19.04 -5.80 -6.28
CA ARG A 61 19.23 -5.83 -4.81
C ARG A 61 19.49 -4.47 -4.21
N ALA A 62 20.22 -3.61 -4.90
CA ALA A 62 20.45 -2.26 -4.43
C ALA A 62 19.14 -1.46 -4.36
N LEU A 63 18.28 -1.56 -5.38
CA LEU A 63 16.96 -0.94 -5.39
C LEU A 63 16.07 -1.53 -4.30
N ALA A 64 15.99 -2.85 -4.18
CA ALA A 64 15.21 -3.50 -3.13
C ALA A 64 15.73 -3.16 -1.71
N CYS A 65 17.03 -3.01 -1.52
CA CYS A 65 17.60 -2.53 -0.26
C CYS A 65 17.18 -1.09 0.03
N PHE A 66 17.22 -0.20 -0.96
CA PHE A 66 16.75 1.17 -0.81
C PHE A 66 15.26 1.22 -0.45
N GLU A 67 14.41 0.50 -1.17
CA GLU A 67 12.97 0.44 -0.90
C GLU A 67 12.68 -0.05 0.53
N ARG A 68 13.45 -1.03 1.05
CA ARG A 68 13.33 -1.48 2.45
C ARG A 68 13.68 -0.41 3.48
N THR A 69 14.39 0.64 3.11
CA THR A 69 14.66 1.77 4.00
C THR A 69 13.52 2.80 4.04
N LEU A 70 12.55 2.70 3.12
CA LEU A 70 11.41 3.60 3.03
C LEU A 70 10.37 3.25 4.09
N ILE A 71 10.69 3.55 5.35
CA ILE A 71 9.82 3.25 6.50
C ILE A 71 9.10 4.52 6.95
N SER A 72 7.79 4.53 6.79
CA SER A 72 6.90 5.57 7.33
C SER A 72 6.36 5.11 8.69
N GLY A 73 6.87 5.69 9.78
CA GLY A 73 6.58 5.22 11.14
C GLY A 73 6.63 6.32 12.21
N ASP A 74 6.49 7.60 11.83
CA ASP A 74 6.47 8.74 12.76
C ASP A 74 5.25 9.66 12.52
N SER A 75 4.13 9.08 12.07
CA SER A 75 2.86 9.79 11.91
C SER A 75 2.27 10.19 13.28
N PRO A 76 1.29 11.10 13.34
CA PRO A 76 0.58 11.41 14.60
C PRO A 76 0.04 10.16 15.31
N TYR A 77 -0.52 9.20 14.56
CA TYR A 77 -0.93 7.91 15.12
C TYR A 77 0.23 7.16 15.77
N ASP A 78 1.41 7.08 15.11
CA ASP A 78 2.58 6.39 15.67
C ASP A 78 3.06 7.05 16.95
N GLN A 79 3.07 8.37 16.95
CA GLN A 79 3.47 9.17 18.12
C GLN A 79 2.52 8.93 19.30
N TYR A 80 1.22 8.83 19.03
CA TYR A 80 0.22 8.51 20.05
C TYR A 80 0.36 7.07 20.55
N HIS A 81 0.35 6.12 19.62
CA HIS A 81 0.21 4.69 19.93
C HIS A 81 1.53 4.04 20.43
N PHE A 82 2.66 4.36 19.80
CA PHE A 82 3.95 3.73 20.10
C PHE A 82 4.89 4.60 20.94
N GLN A 83 4.73 5.94 20.90
CA GLN A 83 5.62 6.86 21.61
C GLN A 83 4.96 7.47 22.86
N ASN A 84 3.73 7.06 23.21
CA ASN A 84 2.96 7.52 24.37
C ASN A 84 2.76 9.06 24.41
N LYS A 85 2.70 9.73 23.25
CA LYS A 85 2.41 11.16 23.15
C LYS A 85 0.90 11.40 23.09
N ASN A 86 0.24 11.43 24.24
CA ASN A 86 -1.22 11.55 24.35
C ASN A 86 -1.80 12.80 23.66
N SER A 87 -1.00 13.85 23.47
CA SER A 87 -1.41 15.08 22.78
C SER A 87 -1.25 15.01 21.25
N ALA A 88 -0.77 13.90 20.69
CA ALA A 88 -0.55 13.76 19.25
C ALA A 88 -1.85 13.57 18.47
N LEU A 89 -2.92 13.13 19.10
CA LEU A 89 -4.25 13.01 18.53
C LEU A 89 -5.26 13.86 19.29
N SER A 90 -6.17 14.46 18.55
CA SER A 90 -7.38 15.13 19.09
C SER A 90 -8.43 14.10 19.52
N GLU A 91 -9.43 14.54 20.27
CA GLU A 91 -10.56 13.69 20.69
C GLU A 91 -11.32 13.11 19.48
N MET A 92 -11.49 13.87 18.41
CA MET A 92 -12.13 13.45 17.17
C MET A 92 -11.35 12.29 16.53
N GLU A 93 -10.04 12.42 16.39
CA GLU A 93 -9.16 11.40 15.83
C GLU A 93 -9.10 10.14 16.69
N ILE A 94 -9.14 10.28 18.01
CA ILE A 94 -9.22 9.15 18.95
C ILE A 94 -10.56 8.41 18.81
N ARG A 95 -11.69 9.12 18.66
CA ARG A 95 -12.98 8.46 18.38
C ARG A 95 -12.93 7.71 17.05
N GLY A 96 -12.36 8.31 16.01
CA GLY A 96 -12.15 7.68 14.70
C GLY A 96 -11.28 6.44 14.78
N MET A 97 -10.17 6.51 15.53
CA MET A 97 -9.28 5.37 15.79
C MET A 97 -10.03 4.22 16.48
N ASN A 98 -10.77 4.52 17.54
CA ASN A 98 -11.54 3.50 18.27
C ASN A 98 -12.61 2.86 17.40
N LEU A 99 -13.26 3.64 16.54
CA LEU A 99 -14.25 3.16 15.58
C LEU A 99 -13.60 2.26 14.52
N PHE A 100 -12.45 2.67 13.98
CA PHE A 100 -11.67 1.92 12.97
C PHE A 100 -11.27 0.52 13.47
N PHE A 101 -10.83 0.40 14.72
CA PHE A 101 -10.44 -0.88 15.33
C PHE A 101 -11.59 -1.62 16.01
N SER A 102 -12.81 -1.11 15.91
CA SER A 102 -13.99 -1.77 16.52
C SER A 102 -14.50 -2.93 15.67
N ASN A 103 -15.19 -3.87 16.31
CA ASN A 103 -15.92 -4.95 15.63
C ASN A 103 -17.12 -4.44 14.82
N ARG A 104 -17.52 -3.17 14.98
CA ARG A 104 -18.61 -2.57 14.21
C ARG A 104 -18.18 -2.28 12.78
N THR A 105 -16.96 -1.79 12.58
CA THR A 105 -16.47 -1.39 11.26
C THR A 105 -15.59 -2.44 10.62
N ASN A 106 -14.96 -3.32 11.39
CA ASN A 106 -14.02 -4.36 10.95
C ASN A 106 -12.80 -3.85 10.16
N CYS A 107 -12.56 -2.53 10.09
CA CYS A 107 -11.47 -1.98 9.28
C CYS A 107 -10.12 -2.55 9.72
N GLY A 108 -9.87 -2.64 11.02
CA GLY A 108 -8.64 -3.19 11.59
C GLY A 108 -8.40 -4.68 11.29
N ASN A 109 -9.42 -5.45 10.88
CA ASN A 109 -9.24 -6.86 10.54
C ASN A 109 -8.47 -7.06 9.21
N CYS A 110 -8.61 -6.10 8.30
CA CYS A 110 -7.84 -6.06 7.05
C CYS A 110 -6.67 -5.07 7.16
N HIS A 111 -6.90 -3.92 7.79
CA HIS A 111 -5.94 -2.83 7.90
C HIS A 111 -5.38 -2.72 9.33
N GLY A 112 -4.90 -3.82 9.87
CA GLY A 112 -4.19 -3.88 11.15
C GLY A 112 -2.68 -3.76 11.02
N ASP A 113 -2.01 -4.02 12.15
CA ASP A 113 -0.56 -4.04 12.30
C ASP A 113 0.15 -2.72 11.92
N PHE A 114 1.48 -2.72 11.95
CA PHE A 114 2.30 -1.55 11.70
C PHE A 114 2.03 -0.89 10.33
N ASN A 115 1.85 -1.69 9.29
CA ASN A 115 1.65 -1.18 7.93
C ASN A 115 0.18 -0.93 7.56
N PHE A 116 -0.75 -1.10 8.49
CA PHE A 116 -2.18 -1.01 8.20
C PHE A 116 -2.60 -1.88 7.01
N THR A 117 -2.13 -3.12 7.01
CA THR A 117 -2.48 -4.17 6.04
C THR A 117 -2.13 -5.55 6.60
N ASN A 118 -3.01 -6.51 6.40
CA ASN A 118 -2.76 -7.92 6.69
C ASN A 118 -2.14 -8.66 5.49
N TYR A 119 -1.88 -7.95 4.38
CA TYR A 119 -1.35 -8.48 3.11
C TYR A 119 -2.21 -9.57 2.46
N ALA A 120 -3.42 -9.79 2.93
CA ALA A 120 -4.38 -10.72 2.32
C ALA A 120 -4.93 -10.18 0.98
N PHE A 121 -5.67 -11.03 0.27
CA PHE A 121 -6.36 -10.65 -0.96
C PHE A 121 -7.85 -10.70 -0.70
N GLU A 122 -8.52 -9.56 -0.89
CA GLU A 122 -9.94 -9.38 -0.58
C GLU A 122 -10.69 -8.74 -1.74
N ASN A 123 -11.96 -9.06 -1.86
CA ASN A 123 -12.90 -8.33 -2.69
C ASN A 123 -13.74 -7.42 -1.77
N ASN A 124 -13.64 -6.12 -1.97
CA ASN A 124 -14.32 -5.12 -1.15
C ASN A 124 -15.72 -4.75 -1.64
N GLY A 125 -16.24 -5.45 -2.64
CA GLY A 125 -17.56 -5.16 -3.21
C GLY A 125 -17.63 -3.82 -3.95
N LEU A 126 -16.53 -3.36 -4.56
CA LEU A 126 -16.51 -2.10 -5.31
C LEU A 126 -17.53 -2.13 -6.46
N TYR A 127 -17.66 -3.28 -7.11
CA TYR A 127 -18.61 -3.51 -8.19
C TYR A 127 -19.40 -4.79 -7.98
N ALA A 128 -20.60 -4.85 -8.56
CA ALA A 128 -21.37 -6.10 -8.67
C ALA A 128 -20.74 -7.07 -9.69
N VAL A 129 -20.13 -6.51 -10.74
CA VAL A 129 -19.38 -7.21 -11.79
C VAL A 129 -18.13 -6.39 -12.08
N TYR A 130 -16.97 -7.02 -12.01
CA TYR A 130 -15.67 -6.38 -12.28
C TYR A 130 -15.22 -6.67 -13.71
N GLU A 131 -14.59 -5.70 -14.36
CA GLU A 131 -13.85 -5.92 -15.61
C GLU A 131 -12.50 -6.58 -15.34
N ASP A 132 -11.83 -6.17 -14.25
CA ASP A 132 -10.56 -6.74 -13.81
C ASP A 132 -10.81 -7.98 -12.95
N GLN A 133 -10.31 -9.11 -13.40
CA GLN A 133 -10.47 -10.39 -12.70
C GLN A 133 -9.59 -10.53 -11.45
N GLY A 134 -8.71 -9.54 -11.17
CA GLY A 134 -7.85 -9.53 -10.01
C GLY A 134 -6.92 -10.75 -9.93
N ARG A 135 -6.76 -11.27 -8.74
CA ARG A 135 -5.87 -12.41 -8.45
C ARG A 135 -6.18 -13.69 -9.25
N PHE A 136 -7.41 -13.86 -9.71
CA PHE A 136 -7.80 -15.00 -10.55
C PHE A 136 -6.91 -15.16 -11.79
N ILE A 137 -6.41 -14.06 -12.38
CA ILE A 137 -5.52 -14.09 -13.56
C ILE A 137 -4.25 -14.94 -13.28
N LEU A 138 -3.82 -14.99 -12.03
CA LEU A 138 -2.61 -15.69 -11.63
C LEU A 138 -2.88 -17.12 -11.13
N THR A 139 -3.99 -17.32 -10.44
CA THR A 139 -4.28 -18.59 -9.74
C THR A 139 -5.22 -19.50 -10.50
N SER A 140 -6.07 -18.95 -11.36
CA SER A 140 -7.20 -19.63 -12.02
C SER A 140 -8.20 -20.24 -11.02
N GLU A 141 -8.15 -19.82 -9.75
CA GLU A 141 -9.08 -20.27 -8.71
C GLU A 141 -10.27 -19.33 -8.62
N GLU A 142 -11.49 -19.83 -8.78
CA GLU A 142 -12.72 -19.01 -8.73
C GLU A 142 -12.88 -18.24 -7.40
N THR A 143 -12.36 -18.79 -6.32
CA THR A 143 -12.36 -18.13 -5.01
C THR A 143 -11.45 -16.89 -4.95
N ASP A 144 -10.52 -16.74 -5.90
CA ASP A 144 -9.60 -15.58 -6.02
C ASP A 144 -10.08 -14.53 -7.03
N ARG A 145 -11.21 -14.79 -7.72
CA ARG A 145 -11.76 -13.87 -8.71
C ARG A 145 -12.12 -12.53 -8.07
N GLU A 146 -11.66 -11.44 -8.71
CA GLU A 146 -11.95 -10.06 -8.32
C GLU A 146 -11.41 -9.70 -6.91
N LYS A 147 -10.41 -10.46 -6.44
CA LYS A 147 -9.68 -10.13 -5.21
C LYS A 147 -8.39 -9.38 -5.52
N PHE A 148 -8.13 -8.39 -4.70
CA PHE A 148 -6.94 -7.55 -4.77
C PHE A 148 -6.24 -7.53 -3.42
N LYS A 149 -4.93 -7.33 -3.43
CA LYS A 149 -4.15 -7.24 -2.21
C LYS A 149 -4.62 -6.05 -1.36
N VAL A 150 -4.85 -6.28 -0.08
CA VAL A 150 -5.17 -5.22 0.89
C VAL A 150 -3.97 -4.25 0.95
N PRO A 151 -4.15 -2.98 0.55
CA PRO A 151 -3.06 -2.01 0.55
C PRO A 151 -2.73 -1.52 1.95
N SER A 152 -1.51 -1.01 2.12
CA SER A 152 -1.18 -0.22 3.29
C SER A 152 -1.99 1.08 3.32
N LEU A 153 -2.43 1.51 4.51
CA LEU A 153 -3.03 2.84 4.69
C LEU A 153 -2.04 3.90 5.17
N ARG A 154 -0.74 3.57 5.24
CA ARG A 154 0.28 4.57 5.51
C ARG A 154 0.21 5.71 4.49
N ASN A 155 0.13 6.94 4.98
CA ASN A 155 0.02 8.15 4.15
C ASN A 155 -1.25 8.20 3.26
N VAL A 156 -2.29 7.44 3.58
CA VAL A 156 -3.50 7.30 2.76
C VAL A 156 -4.17 8.65 2.46
N GLY A 157 -4.10 9.62 3.36
CA GLY A 157 -4.62 10.98 3.10
C GLY A 157 -3.99 11.73 1.94
N LEU A 158 -2.88 11.22 1.35
CA LEU A 158 -2.13 11.85 0.26
C LEU A 158 -2.11 11.01 -1.03
N THR A 159 -2.69 9.83 -1.02
CA THR A 159 -2.55 8.86 -2.13
C THR A 159 -3.81 8.70 -2.98
N ALA A 160 -4.66 9.73 -3.02
CA ALA A 160 -5.78 9.75 -3.97
C ALA A 160 -5.28 9.67 -5.44
N PRO A 161 -6.03 9.08 -6.37
CA PRO A 161 -7.34 8.45 -6.18
C PRO A 161 -7.26 7.05 -5.55
N TYR A 162 -8.39 6.59 -4.99
CA TYR A 162 -8.50 5.35 -4.22
C TYR A 162 -9.15 4.21 -4.99
N MET A 163 -9.16 3.01 -4.40
CA MET A 163 -9.52 1.71 -4.93
C MET A 163 -8.47 1.16 -5.90
N HIS A 164 -8.65 -0.10 -6.35
CA HIS A 164 -7.67 -0.77 -7.22
C HIS A 164 -7.56 -0.11 -8.61
N ASP A 165 -8.60 0.58 -9.04
CA ASP A 165 -8.73 1.24 -10.35
C ASP A 165 -8.69 2.77 -10.27
N GLY A 166 -8.59 3.35 -9.07
CA GLY A 166 -8.59 4.80 -8.88
C GLY A 166 -9.97 5.46 -9.06
N SER A 167 -11.07 4.70 -8.97
CA SER A 167 -12.43 5.19 -9.22
C SER A 167 -12.96 6.19 -8.19
N MET A 168 -12.33 6.28 -7.01
CA MET A 168 -12.76 7.18 -5.95
C MET A 168 -11.74 8.29 -5.70
N SER A 169 -12.16 9.54 -5.79
CA SER A 169 -11.28 10.72 -5.73
C SER A 169 -10.94 11.19 -4.32
N ASN A 170 -11.70 10.78 -3.30
CA ASN A 170 -11.53 11.25 -1.91
C ASN A 170 -11.92 10.18 -0.89
N LEU A 171 -11.53 10.40 0.37
CA LEU A 171 -11.80 9.47 1.48
C LEU A 171 -13.28 9.43 1.85
N GLU A 172 -14.02 10.51 1.64
CA GLU A 172 -15.46 10.57 1.89
C GLU A 172 -16.21 9.52 1.04
N ALA A 173 -15.86 9.42 -0.25
CA ALA A 173 -16.43 8.42 -1.14
C ALA A 173 -16.05 6.99 -0.71
N VAL A 174 -14.81 6.80 -0.27
CA VAL A 174 -14.34 5.49 0.27
C VAL A 174 -15.12 5.09 1.51
N ILE A 175 -15.26 5.99 2.48
CA ILE A 175 -16.01 5.70 3.73
C ILE A 175 -17.48 5.46 3.42
N GLU A 176 -18.08 6.20 2.48
CA GLU A 176 -19.48 5.96 2.08
C GLU A 176 -19.65 4.59 1.41
N HIS A 177 -18.72 4.18 0.54
CA HIS A 177 -18.74 2.84 -0.04
C HIS A 177 -18.77 1.74 1.02
N TYR A 178 -17.88 1.81 2.03
CA TYR A 178 -17.88 0.85 3.13
C TYR A 178 -19.12 1.00 4.03
N ASN A 179 -19.62 2.23 4.20
CA ASN A 179 -20.81 2.50 5.02
C ASN A 179 -22.07 1.79 4.48
N ILE A 180 -22.23 1.74 3.16
CA ILE A 180 -23.35 1.00 2.53
C ILE A 180 -23.09 -0.51 2.40
N GLY A 181 -21.88 -0.99 2.71
CA GLY A 181 -21.49 -2.40 2.67
C GLY A 181 -21.10 -2.91 1.29
N GLY A 182 -20.77 -2.01 0.34
CA GLY A 182 -20.40 -2.37 -1.04
C GLY A 182 -21.51 -3.05 -1.83
N HIS A 183 -21.22 -3.37 -3.08
CA HIS A 183 -22.14 -4.12 -3.94
C HIS A 183 -22.15 -5.62 -3.58
N VAL A 184 -23.25 -6.30 -3.94
CA VAL A 184 -23.36 -7.77 -3.83
C VAL A 184 -22.47 -8.40 -4.90
N ASN A 185 -21.54 -9.25 -4.47
CA ASN A 185 -20.65 -10.00 -5.33
C ASN A 185 -20.35 -11.35 -4.67
N LEU A 186 -20.15 -12.41 -5.47
CA LEU A 186 -19.97 -13.78 -4.99
C LEU A 186 -18.76 -13.91 -4.05
N ASN A 187 -17.65 -13.25 -4.39
CA ASN A 187 -16.39 -13.32 -3.66
C ASN A 187 -16.16 -12.14 -2.70
N LYS A 188 -17.20 -11.28 -2.51
CA LYS A 188 -17.09 -10.18 -1.54
C LYS A 188 -16.73 -10.70 -0.16
N SER A 189 -15.77 -10.04 0.48
CA SER A 189 -15.36 -10.37 1.84
C SER A 189 -16.54 -10.31 2.81
N PRO A 190 -16.74 -11.33 3.65
CA PRO A 190 -17.81 -11.33 4.66
C PRO A 190 -17.64 -10.25 5.72
N LEU A 191 -16.46 -9.63 5.82
CA LEU A 191 -16.20 -8.51 6.71
C LEU A 191 -16.84 -7.20 6.20
N ILE A 192 -17.21 -7.13 4.92
CA ILE A 192 -17.82 -5.94 4.31
C ILE A 192 -19.33 -6.03 4.42
N THR A 193 -19.86 -5.35 5.41
CA THR A 193 -21.29 -5.25 5.72
C THR A 193 -21.69 -3.80 5.93
N PRO A 194 -22.98 -3.43 5.79
CA PRO A 194 -23.42 -2.06 6.07
C PRO A 194 -23.07 -1.62 7.50
N LEU A 195 -22.37 -0.48 7.62
CA LEU A 195 -21.85 0.01 8.92
C LEU A 195 -22.85 0.90 9.65
N ASN A 196 -23.79 1.53 8.90
CA ASN A 196 -24.79 2.46 9.43
C ASN A 196 -24.17 3.60 10.26
N LEU A 197 -23.10 4.20 9.72
CA LEU A 197 -22.40 5.32 10.35
C LEU A 197 -23.22 6.61 10.17
N ASN A 198 -23.31 7.40 11.25
CA ASN A 198 -23.82 8.75 11.16
C ASN A 198 -22.75 9.74 10.60
N GLY A 199 -23.13 11.00 10.35
CA GLY A 199 -22.23 12.02 9.78
C GLY A 199 -20.95 12.22 10.60
N ASN A 200 -21.08 12.39 11.91
CA ASN A 200 -19.95 12.62 12.81
C ASN A 200 -19.00 11.42 12.84
N GLU A 201 -19.53 10.20 12.83
CA GLU A 201 -18.70 8.98 12.82
C GLU A 201 -17.90 8.84 11.53
N LYS A 202 -18.44 9.25 10.37
CA LYS A 202 -17.71 9.30 9.11
C LYS A 202 -16.59 10.34 9.16
N GLU A 203 -16.87 11.53 9.68
CA GLU A 203 -15.87 12.57 9.89
C GLU A 203 -14.76 12.14 10.86
N ASP A 204 -15.11 11.49 11.97
CA ASP A 204 -14.16 10.93 12.94
C ASP A 204 -13.23 9.90 12.26
N LEU A 205 -13.76 8.99 11.44
CA LEU A 205 -12.95 8.01 10.68
C LEU A 205 -12.00 8.69 9.69
N ILE A 206 -12.47 9.68 8.94
CA ILE A 206 -11.64 10.42 7.98
C ILE A 206 -10.53 11.17 8.73
N ALA A 207 -10.85 11.81 9.83
CA ALA A 207 -9.87 12.48 10.69
C ALA A 207 -8.79 11.49 11.16
N PHE A 208 -9.17 10.31 11.60
CA PHE A 208 -8.22 9.26 11.98
C PHE A 208 -7.34 8.85 10.79
N LEU A 209 -7.90 8.61 9.60
CA LEU A 209 -7.11 8.22 8.43
C LEU A 209 -6.06 9.28 8.06
N HIS A 210 -6.32 10.55 8.25
CA HIS A 210 -5.34 11.61 8.07
C HIS A 210 -4.19 11.55 9.08
N THR A 211 -4.40 11.01 10.30
CA THR A 211 -3.33 10.84 11.29
C THR A 211 -2.27 9.81 10.88
N LEU A 212 -2.52 9.01 9.85
CA LEU A 212 -1.56 8.05 9.29
C LEU A 212 -0.54 8.69 8.34
N THR A 213 -0.59 10.01 8.18
CA THR A 213 0.33 10.78 7.33
C THR A 213 1.61 11.10 8.10
N ASP A 214 2.74 10.56 7.65
CA ASP A 214 4.07 10.82 8.20
C ASP A 214 4.74 11.97 7.44
N THR A 215 4.57 13.18 7.94
CA THR A 215 5.12 14.39 7.33
C THR A 215 6.65 14.43 7.35
N LYS A 216 7.30 13.77 8.32
CA LYS A 216 8.75 13.67 8.41
C LYS A 216 9.30 12.76 7.31
N PHE A 217 8.67 11.62 7.08
CA PHE A 217 9.01 10.72 5.97
C PHE A 217 8.86 11.43 4.62
N ILE A 218 7.73 12.07 4.36
CA ILE A 218 7.42 12.74 3.09
C ILE A 218 8.40 13.88 2.78
N ASN A 219 8.83 14.61 3.82
CA ASN A 219 9.74 15.74 3.69
C ASN A 219 11.22 15.37 3.85
N ASN A 220 11.55 14.08 3.94
CA ASN A 220 12.92 13.62 4.09
C ASN A 220 13.72 13.92 2.82
N LYS A 221 14.68 14.86 2.93
CA LYS A 221 15.52 15.28 1.79
C LYS A 221 16.44 14.18 1.28
N LEU A 222 16.76 13.18 2.10
CA LEU A 222 17.59 12.04 1.70
C LEU A 222 16.86 11.06 0.78
N LEU A 223 15.54 11.16 0.69
CA LEU A 223 14.68 10.30 -0.17
C LEU A 223 14.25 11.01 -1.47
N LYS A 224 14.70 12.26 -1.66
CA LYS A 224 14.40 13.04 -2.87
C LYS A 224 15.60 13.01 -3.82
N PRO A 225 15.34 12.97 -5.13
CA PRO A 225 16.41 13.08 -6.14
C PRO A 225 17.12 14.42 -6.06
#